data_c02838f1dbc0e176e972d68a07b009c1
#
_entry.id   c02838f1dbc0e176e972d68a07b009c1
#
_cell.length_a   1.000
_cell.length_b   1.000
_cell.length_c   1.000
_cell.angle_alpha   90.00
_cell.angle_beta   90.00
_cell.angle_gamma   90.00
#
_symmetry.space_group_name_H-M   'P 1'
#
loop_
_entity.id
_entity.type
_entity.pdbx_description
1 polymer ?
#
loop_
_entity_poly.entity_id
_entity_poly.type
_entity_poly.pdbx_seq_one_letter_code
_entity_poly.pdbx_strand_id
1 'polypeptide(L)'
;MARIATRFAPRGADTFRLNLTPTGFEITTAGTRGTYLVPVDWSEVVKIDAYQRDQFQKNVFLVLALKDGSNVELNENLPGWADVVNELPRALPGCLPRGDWWRGSSGSEDPSWRTIYYRYSISGMGQR
;
A
#
# COMPACT_ATOMS: atom_id res chain seq x y z
N MET A 1 -2.16 16.25 -2.94
CA MET A 1 -2.37 14.92 -3.12
C MET A 1 -3.22 14.29 -2.06
N ALA A 2 -4.16 13.52 -2.45
CA ALA A 2 -5.05 12.92 -1.48
C ALA A 2 -4.36 11.84 -0.72
N ARG A 3 -4.63 11.73 0.56
CA ARG A 3 -4.11 10.71 1.33
C ARG A 3 -5.20 9.84 1.71
N ILE A 4 -4.90 8.60 1.96
CA ILE A 4 -5.91 7.65 2.32
C ILE A 4 -6.58 8.06 3.58
N ALA A 5 -5.84 8.67 4.47
CA ALA A 5 -6.43 9.08 5.72
C ALA A 5 -7.58 10.05 5.51
N THR A 6 -7.47 10.89 4.51
CA THR A 6 -8.55 11.82 4.26
C THR A 6 -9.64 11.18 3.45
N ARG A 7 -9.37 10.03 2.86
CA ARG A 7 -10.34 9.40 2.03
C ARG A 7 -11.22 8.44 2.80
N PHE A 8 -10.67 7.68 3.73
CA PHE A 8 -11.45 6.70 4.43
C PHE A 8 -11.40 6.76 5.93
N ALA A 9 -10.52 7.52 6.51
CA ALA A 9 -10.39 7.50 7.95
C ALA A 9 -11.21 8.62 8.57
N PRO A 10 -12.44 8.36 8.93
CA PRO A 10 -13.23 9.40 9.57
C PRO A 10 -12.62 9.67 10.93
N ARG A 11 -12.80 10.89 11.38
CA ARG A 11 -12.33 11.27 12.65
C ARG A 11 -12.97 10.39 13.67
N GLY A 12 -12.22 9.90 14.60
CA GLY A 12 -12.76 9.03 15.62
C GLY A 12 -12.74 7.57 15.32
N ALA A 13 -12.16 7.18 14.18
CA ALA A 13 -12.03 5.77 13.90
C ALA A 13 -10.99 5.18 14.84
N ASP A 14 -11.37 4.09 15.52
CA ASP A 14 -10.51 3.48 16.50
C ASP A 14 -9.73 2.29 15.97
N THR A 15 -10.26 1.58 15.01
CA THR A 15 -9.62 0.38 14.53
C THR A 15 -9.62 0.35 13.02
N PHE A 16 -8.60 -0.29 12.47
CA PHE A 16 -8.47 -0.48 11.03
C PHE A 16 -8.12 -1.92 10.80
N ARG A 17 -8.58 -2.47 9.72
CA ARG A 17 -8.29 -3.85 9.37
C ARG A 17 -8.25 -3.99 7.86
N LEU A 18 -7.37 -4.85 7.37
CA LEU A 18 -7.27 -5.15 5.95
C LEU A 18 -7.85 -6.53 5.70
N ASN A 19 -8.62 -6.67 4.64
CA ASN A 19 -9.19 -7.94 4.25
C ASN A 19 -9.00 -8.14 2.77
N LEU A 20 -8.51 -9.31 2.38
CA LEU A 20 -8.38 -9.61 0.95
C LEU A 20 -9.75 -9.88 0.36
N THR A 21 -9.91 -9.48 -0.89
CA THR A 21 -11.12 -9.78 -1.66
C THR A 21 -10.68 -10.43 -2.96
N PRO A 22 -11.58 -10.97 -3.74
CA PRO A 22 -11.19 -11.60 -5.00
C PRO A 22 -10.49 -10.66 -5.97
N THR A 23 -10.74 -9.37 -5.89
CA THR A 23 -10.16 -8.43 -6.85
C THR A 23 -9.26 -7.38 -6.21
N GLY A 24 -9.00 -7.48 -4.93
CA GLY A 24 -8.16 -6.49 -4.28
C GLY A 24 -8.17 -6.68 -2.78
N PHE A 25 -8.38 -5.60 -2.06
CA PHE A 25 -8.52 -5.70 -0.62
C PHE A 25 -9.42 -4.56 -0.15
N GLU A 26 -9.86 -4.67 1.09
CA GLU A 26 -10.71 -3.67 1.68
C GLU A 26 -10.08 -3.18 2.96
N ILE A 27 -10.25 -1.91 3.24
CA ILE A 27 -9.84 -1.36 4.51
C ILE A 27 -11.13 -1.09 5.28
N THR A 28 -11.27 -1.75 6.42
CA THR A 28 -12.42 -1.56 7.26
C THR A 28 -12.01 -0.69 8.42
N THR A 29 -12.77 0.35 8.71
CA THR A 29 -12.50 1.20 9.85
C THR A 29 -13.74 1.18 10.72
N ALA A 30 -13.55 1.15 12.02
CA ALA A 30 -14.65 1.15 12.96
C ALA A 30 -14.38 2.19 14.03
N GLY A 31 -15.38 2.91 14.42
CA GLY A 31 -15.23 3.92 15.44
C GLY A 31 -16.58 4.31 15.97
N THR A 32 -16.64 5.39 16.70
CA THR A 32 -17.87 5.82 17.36
C THR A 32 -18.96 6.17 16.36
N ARG A 33 -18.59 6.50 15.14
CA ARG A 33 -19.57 6.85 14.14
C ARG A 33 -20.01 5.70 13.26
N GLY A 34 -19.53 4.51 13.53
CA GLY A 34 -19.94 3.35 12.78
C GLY A 34 -18.77 2.73 12.04
N THR A 35 -19.07 1.90 11.08
CA THR A 35 -18.09 1.14 10.33
C THR A 35 -18.07 1.64 8.90
N TYR A 36 -16.88 1.86 8.37
CA TYR A 36 -16.71 2.30 6.99
C TYR A 36 -15.83 1.29 6.27
N LEU A 37 -16.08 1.11 5.01
CA LEU A 37 -15.35 0.14 4.22
C LEU A 37 -14.85 0.82 2.95
N VAL A 38 -13.57 0.70 2.70
CA VAL A 38 -12.97 1.31 1.51
C VAL A 38 -12.35 0.21 0.68
N PRO A 39 -12.92 -0.12 -0.46
CA PRO A 39 -12.33 -1.16 -1.30
C PRO A 39 -11.21 -0.59 -2.16
N VAL A 40 -10.20 -1.42 -2.40
CA VAL A 40 -9.12 -1.07 -3.31
C VAL A 40 -8.97 -2.23 -4.27
N ASP A 41 -9.15 -1.92 -5.55
CA ASP A 41 -9.03 -2.95 -6.58
C ASP A 41 -7.60 -2.95 -7.08
N TRP A 42 -7.04 -4.14 -7.29
CA TRP A 42 -5.67 -4.22 -7.75
C TRP A 42 -5.45 -3.45 -9.04
N SER A 43 -6.46 -3.38 -9.88
CA SER A 43 -6.33 -2.68 -11.15
C SER A 43 -6.17 -1.18 -10.98
N GLU A 44 -6.50 -0.65 -9.82
CA GLU A 44 -6.34 0.76 -9.56
C GLU A 44 -4.94 1.13 -9.08
N VAL A 45 -4.15 0.15 -8.71
CA VAL A 45 -2.84 0.43 -8.13
C VAL A 45 -1.83 0.70 -9.23
N VAL A 46 -1.17 1.84 -9.17
CA VAL A 46 -0.20 2.25 -10.17
C VAL A 46 1.22 2.11 -9.67
N LYS A 47 1.43 2.32 -8.41
CA LYS A 47 2.77 2.33 -7.85
C LYS A 47 2.70 1.99 -6.38
N ILE A 48 3.70 1.30 -5.87
CA ILE A 48 3.80 1.02 -4.45
C ILE A 48 5.21 1.32 -3.99
N ASP A 49 5.32 2.15 -2.97
CA ASP A 49 6.59 2.43 -2.32
C ASP A 49 6.56 1.83 -0.93
N ALA A 50 7.66 1.18 -0.56
CA ALA A 50 7.83 0.65 0.79
C ALA A 50 8.84 1.53 1.51
N TYR A 51 8.59 1.83 2.77
CA TYR A 51 9.56 2.60 3.53
C TYR A 51 9.46 2.28 5.02
N GLN A 52 10.52 2.60 5.73
CA GLN A 52 10.59 2.44 7.17
C GLN A 52 10.65 3.83 7.77
N ARG A 53 9.75 4.11 8.69
CA ARG A 53 9.66 5.46 9.21
C ARG A 53 10.44 5.66 10.49
N ASP A 54 10.45 4.68 11.36
CA ASP A 54 11.01 4.88 12.67
C ASP A 54 12.33 4.13 12.80
N GLN A 55 13.39 4.84 13.09
CA GLN A 55 14.66 4.21 13.26
C GLN A 55 14.68 3.23 14.41
N PHE A 56 13.92 3.53 15.44
CA PHE A 56 13.95 2.69 16.62
C PHE A 56 13.01 1.49 16.50
N GLN A 57 11.84 1.70 15.93
CA GLN A 57 10.88 0.65 15.83
C GLN A 57 10.85 -0.01 14.47
N LYS A 58 11.39 0.66 13.49
CA LYS A 58 11.46 0.11 12.14
C LYS A 58 10.13 -0.34 11.60
N ASN A 59 9.11 0.47 11.82
CA ASN A 59 7.80 0.18 11.26
C ASN A 59 7.84 0.32 9.75
N VAL A 60 7.31 -0.67 9.08
CA VAL A 60 7.28 -0.68 7.62
C VAL A 60 5.94 -0.17 7.14
N PHE A 61 5.99 0.72 6.16
CA PHE A 61 4.80 1.30 5.56
C PHE A 61 4.80 1.05 4.08
N LEU A 62 3.62 0.96 3.51
CA LEU A 62 3.47 0.92 2.06
C LEU A 62 2.58 2.09 1.66
N VAL A 63 2.96 2.76 0.58
CA VAL A 63 2.13 3.80 0.00
C VAL A 63 1.75 3.33 -1.38
N LEU A 64 0.47 3.12 -1.60
CA LEU A 64 -0.04 2.69 -2.89
C LEU A 64 -0.65 3.89 -3.59
N ALA A 65 -0.11 4.23 -4.75
CA ALA A 65 -0.67 5.32 -5.55
C ALA A 65 -1.73 4.72 -6.46
N LEU A 66 -2.88 5.36 -6.51
CA LEU A 66 -3.99 4.86 -7.28
C LEU A 66 -4.22 5.70 -8.52
N LYS A 67 -4.93 5.15 -9.48
CA LYS A 67 -5.15 5.82 -10.76
C LYS A 67 -5.82 7.17 -10.63
N ASP A 68 -6.65 7.34 -9.61
CA ASP A 68 -7.36 8.60 -9.45
C ASP A 68 -6.52 9.66 -8.75
N GLY A 69 -5.26 9.36 -8.49
CA GLY A 69 -4.39 10.34 -7.85
C GLY A 69 -4.36 10.25 -6.34
N SER A 70 -5.19 9.41 -5.75
CA SER A 70 -5.17 9.27 -4.31
C SER A 70 -4.12 8.24 -3.90
N ASN A 71 -3.76 8.25 -2.64
CA ASN A 71 -2.80 7.31 -2.09
C ASN A 71 -3.43 6.55 -0.95
N VAL A 72 -2.99 5.31 -0.79
CA VAL A 72 -3.40 4.48 0.33
C VAL A 72 -2.14 4.16 1.11
N GLU A 73 -2.13 4.49 2.37
CA GLU A 73 -0.98 4.21 3.21
C GLU A 73 -1.32 3.09 4.19
N LEU A 74 -0.52 2.04 4.19
CA LEU A 74 -0.71 0.90 5.07
C LEU A 74 0.53 0.75 5.93
N ASN A 75 0.38 0.14 7.11
CA ASN A 75 1.55 -0.15 7.92
C ASN A 75 1.47 -1.57 8.45
N GLU A 76 2.62 -2.10 8.84
CA GLU A 76 2.70 -3.51 9.20
C GLU A 76 1.98 -3.87 10.48
N ASN A 77 1.52 -2.90 11.22
CA ASN A 77 0.77 -3.19 12.43
C ASN A 77 -0.72 -3.38 12.18
N LEU A 78 -1.16 -3.16 10.96
CA LEU A 78 -2.58 -3.32 10.65
C LEU A 78 -2.93 -4.80 10.59
N PRO A 79 -4.03 -5.22 11.25
CA PRO A 79 -4.49 -6.59 11.10
C PRO A 79 -4.77 -6.87 9.62
N GLY A 80 -4.30 -8.01 9.15
CA GLY A 80 -4.47 -8.37 7.74
C GLY A 80 -3.31 -7.95 6.86
N TRP A 81 -2.34 -7.24 7.42
CA TRP A 81 -1.19 -6.77 6.65
C TRP A 81 -0.48 -7.93 5.96
N ALA A 82 -0.20 -9.01 6.68
CA ALA A 82 0.57 -10.10 6.09
C ALA A 82 -0.16 -10.73 4.91
N ASP A 83 -1.47 -10.86 5.01
CA ASP A 83 -2.24 -11.45 3.92
C ASP A 83 -2.17 -10.60 2.67
N VAL A 84 -2.31 -9.28 2.84
CA VAL A 84 -2.26 -8.37 1.70
C VAL A 84 -0.86 -8.36 1.10
N VAL A 85 0.17 -8.26 1.95
CA VAL A 85 1.53 -8.17 1.46
C VAL A 85 1.93 -9.44 0.72
N ASN A 86 1.53 -10.60 1.24
CA ASN A 86 1.89 -11.85 0.59
C ASN A 86 1.18 -12.03 -0.73
N GLU A 87 0.08 -11.33 -0.94
CA GLU A 87 -0.65 -11.44 -2.19
C GLU A 87 -0.10 -10.51 -3.27
N LEU A 88 0.66 -9.49 -2.89
CA LEU A 88 1.11 -8.48 -3.85
C LEU A 88 1.84 -9.03 -5.06
N PRO A 89 2.83 -9.92 -4.92
CA PRO A 89 3.54 -10.37 -6.12
C PRO A 89 2.66 -11.18 -7.04
N ARG A 90 1.62 -11.80 -6.50
CA ARG A 90 0.74 -12.60 -7.30
C ARG A 90 -0.30 -11.74 -7.97
N ALA A 91 -0.84 -10.79 -7.24
CA ALA A 91 -1.88 -9.91 -7.77
C ALA A 91 -1.32 -8.87 -8.72
N LEU A 92 -0.08 -8.43 -8.47
CA LEU A 92 0.55 -7.39 -9.26
C LEU A 92 1.87 -7.91 -9.79
N PRO A 93 1.85 -8.55 -10.95
CA PRO A 93 3.09 -9.13 -11.49
C PRO A 93 4.16 -8.05 -11.62
N GLY A 94 5.35 -8.38 -11.16
CA GLY A 94 6.44 -7.41 -11.14
C GLY A 94 6.62 -6.76 -9.79
N CYS A 95 5.68 -6.94 -8.88
CA CYS A 95 5.85 -6.40 -7.54
C CYS A 95 6.86 -7.26 -6.79
N LEU A 96 7.81 -6.63 -6.12
CA LEU A 96 8.81 -7.36 -5.37
C LEU A 96 8.19 -8.07 -4.18
N PRO A 97 8.58 -9.32 -3.93
CA PRO A 97 8.11 -10.00 -2.73
C PRO A 97 8.74 -9.36 -1.50
N ARG A 98 8.09 -9.54 -0.38
CA ARG A 98 8.51 -8.88 0.84
C ARG A 98 9.97 -9.09 1.18
N GLY A 99 10.49 -10.28 0.96
CA GLY A 99 11.86 -10.57 1.30
C GLY A 99 12.87 -9.80 0.46
N ASP A 100 12.43 -9.22 -0.65
CA ASP A 100 13.33 -8.52 -1.55
C ASP A 100 13.21 -6.99 -1.46
N TRP A 101 12.34 -6.48 -0.61
CA TRP A 101 12.12 -5.04 -0.60
C TRP A 101 13.40 -4.25 -0.35
N TRP A 102 14.23 -4.73 0.55
CA TRP A 102 15.44 -4.00 0.89
C TRP A 102 16.69 -4.58 0.27
N ARG A 103 16.54 -5.60 -0.53
CA ARG A 103 17.68 -6.25 -1.14
C ARG A 103 18.26 -5.35 -2.21
N GLY A 104 19.55 -5.19 -2.23
CA GLY A 104 20.17 -4.35 -3.24
C GLY A 104 20.21 -2.89 -2.89
N SER A 105 19.67 -2.53 -1.74
CA SER A 105 19.69 -1.13 -1.38
C SER A 105 20.84 -0.79 -0.46
N SER A 106 21.70 -1.73 -0.18
CA SER A 106 22.80 -1.47 0.73
C SER A 106 23.71 -0.45 0.08
N GLY A 107 24.19 0.48 0.82
CA GLY A 107 25.01 1.52 0.28
C GLY A 107 24.24 2.67 -0.32
N SER A 108 22.95 2.55 -0.39
CA SER A 108 22.16 3.60 -0.94
C SER A 108 22.03 4.74 0.05
N GLU A 109 21.74 5.91 -0.43
CA GLU A 109 21.57 7.02 0.45
C GLU A 109 20.35 6.88 1.29
N ASP A 110 19.34 6.20 0.81
CA ASP A 110 18.10 6.06 1.56
C ASP A 110 17.62 4.63 1.52
N PRO A 111 18.28 3.75 2.27
CA PRO A 111 17.91 2.35 2.26
C PRO A 111 16.54 2.08 2.86
N SER A 112 15.94 3.08 3.47
CA SER A 112 14.64 2.90 4.09
C SER A 112 13.49 3.25 3.15
N TRP A 113 13.77 3.50 1.89
CA TRP A 113 12.71 3.83 0.94
C TRP A 113 12.97 3.09 -0.36
N ARG A 114 11.92 2.45 -0.88
CA ARG A 114 12.09 1.73 -2.14
C ARG A 114 10.77 1.57 -2.86
N THR A 115 10.79 1.80 -4.18
CA THR A 115 9.62 1.49 -5.01
C THR A 115 9.65 0.00 -5.29
N ILE A 116 8.60 -0.70 -4.89
CA ILE A 116 8.52 -2.15 -5.06
C ILE A 116 7.60 -2.56 -6.20
N TYR A 117 6.84 -1.62 -6.75
CA TYR A 117 5.95 -1.91 -7.87
C TYR A 117 5.66 -0.63 -8.64
N TYR A 118 5.68 -0.74 -9.94
CA TYR A 118 5.32 0.39 -10.77
C TYR A 118 4.69 -0.15 -12.05
N ARG A 119 3.50 0.31 -12.34
CA ARG A 119 2.77 -0.15 -13.51
C ARG A 119 2.99 0.84 -14.64
N TYR A 120 3.58 0.35 -15.72
CA TYR A 120 3.72 1.19 -16.88
C TYR A 120 2.43 1.19 -17.66
N SER A 121 2.06 2.34 -18.15
CA SER A 121 0.88 2.43 -18.96
C SER A 121 1.29 2.18 -20.39
N ILE A 122 0.85 1.08 -20.94
CA ILE A 122 1.19 0.75 -22.29
C ILE A 122 0.74 1.82 -23.23
N SER A 123 -0.46 2.31 -23.02
CA SER A 123 -0.93 3.31 -23.93
C SER A 123 -0.14 4.57 -23.78
N GLY A 124 0.24 4.89 -22.57
CA GLY A 124 0.99 6.08 -22.37
C GLY A 124 2.37 5.92 -22.88
N MET A 125 2.90 4.71 -22.81
CA MET A 125 4.14 4.58 -23.24
C MET A 125 4.23 4.29 -24.57
N GLY A 126 3.22 3.74 -25.07
CA GLY A 126 3.23 3.45 -26.43
C GLY A 126 3.77 4.53 -27.11
N GLN A 127 3.74 5.46 -26.44
CA GLN A 127 4.22 6.42 -26.96
C GLN A 127 5.52 6.52 -26.68
N ARG A 128 5.86 5.83 -26.07
CA ARG A 128 7.01 5.89 -25.75
C ARG A 128 7.67 5.56 -26.45
#